data_434ec26119870b3d56bd0de52ac29d84
#
_entry.id   434ec26119870b3d56bd0de52ac29d84
#
_cell.length_a   1.000
_cell.length_b   1.000
_cell.length_c   1.000
_cell.angle_alpha   90.00
_cell.angle_beta   90.00
_cell.angle_gamma   90.00
#
_symmetry.space_group_name_H-M   'P 1'
#
loop_
_entity.id
_entity.type
_entity.pdbx_description
1 polymer ?
#
loop_
_entity_poly.entity_id
_entity_poly.type
_entity_poly.pdbx_seq_one_letter_code
_entity_poly.pdbx_strand_id
1 'polypeptide(L)'
;MGLETGTFIDSLNSSNPGAGDPVNEGDDHIRLIKSTVKATFPSLSGAVTSTHTELNLLDGVTANTTELNYVDITTLGTAEASKALVVDANKDIT
;
A
#
# COMPACT_ATOMS: atom_id res chain seq x y z
N MET A 1 18.33 20.91 16.89
CA MET A 1 16.93 20.49 16.76
C MET A 1 16.72 19.20 17.53
N GLY A 2 15.61 19.05 18.22
CA GLY A 2 15.35 17.88 19.02
C GLY A 2 14.67 16.75 18.25
N LEU A 3 14.27 15.75 19.00
CA LEU A 3 13.53 14.59 18.47
C LEU A 3 12.17 15.05 17.92
N GLU A 4 11.84 14.58 16.74
CA GLU A 4 10.53 14.78 16.15
C GLU A 4 9.54 13.74 16.69
N THR A 5 8.26 13.95 16.42
CA THR A 5 7.21 13.00 16.78
C THR A 5 6.40 12.65 15.53
N GLY A 6 5.79 11.50 15.53
CA GLY A 6 4.95 11.08 14.41
C GLY A 6 4.37 9.70 14.63
N THR A 7 3.25 9.43 13.94
CA THR A 7 2.57 8.12 13.98
C THR A 7 2.86 7.32 12.74
N PHE A 8 2.85 7.95 11.56
CA PHE A 8 3.03 7.28 10.28
C PHE A 8 4.26 7.82 9.56
N ILE A 9 4.65 7.14 8.48
CA ILE A 9 5.88 7.46 7.72
C ILE A 9 5.90 8.92 7.25
N ASP A 10 4.76 9.47 6.85
CA ASP A 10 4.69 10.83 6.31
C ASP A 10 4.99 11.92 7.36
N SER A 11 4.98 11.56 8.64
CA SER A 11 5.32 12.49 9.72
C SER A 11 6.83 12.65 9.89
N LEU A 12 7.62 11.76 9.31
CA LEU A 12 9.08 11.79 9.47
C LEU A 12 9.70 12.97 8.72
N ASN A 13 10.68 13.61 9.37
CA ASN A 13 11.43 14.70 8.76
C ASN A 13 12.81 14.18 8.35
N SER A 14 13.08 14.15 7.05
CA SER A 14 14.31 13.60 6.50
C SER A 14 15.57 14.41 6.87
N SER A 15 15.41 15.62 7.41
CA SER A 15 16.52 16.43 7.85
C SER A 15 16.97 16.12 9.27
N ASN A 16 16.22 15.28 9.98
CA ASN A 16 16.56 14.88 11.35
C ASN A 16 17.19 13.47 11.38
N PRO A 17 18.16 13.20 12.29
CA PRO A 17 18.76 14.18 13.19
C PRO A 17 19.64 15.16 12.43
N GLY A 18 19.64 16.41 12.88
CA GLY A 18 20.53 17.43 12.33
C GLY A 18 21.95 17.24 12.82
N ALA A 19 22.91 17.87 12.13
CA ALA A 19 24.33 17.72 12.45
C ALA A 19 24.68 18.16 13.87
N GLY A 20 23.92 19.12 14.43
CA GLY A 20 24.13 19.60 15.78
C GLY A 20 23.31 18.91 16.86
N ASP A 21 22.51 17.91 16.49
CA ASP A 21 21.65 17.22 17.47
C ASP A 21 22.49 16.31 18.38
N PRO A 22 22.06 16.15 19.65
CA PRO A 22 22.78 15.26 20.57
C PRO A 22 22.80 13.82 20.07
N VAL A 23 23.97 13.19 20.17
CA VAL A 23 24.15 11.78 19.78
C VAL A 23 23.24 10.87 20.58
N ASN A 24 22.96 11.21 21.84
CA ASN A 24 22.11 10.41 22.72
C ASN A 24 20.63 10.38 22.32
N GLU A 25 20.23 11.17 21.32
CA GLU A 25 18.89 11.08 20.74
C GLU A 25 18.83 10.11 19.55
N GLY A 26 19.97 9.56 19.15
CA GLY A 26 20.04 8.67 17.99
C GLY A 26 19.18 7.42 18.15
N ASP A 27 19.17 6.80 19.32
CA ASP A 27 18.35 5.62 19.60
C ASP A 27 16.86 5.95 19.56
N ASP A 28 16.48 7.16 19.99
CA ASP A 28 15.09 7.62 19.93
C ASP A 28 14.64 7.80 18.49
N HIS A 29 15.48 8.33 17.62
CA HIS A 29 15.19 8.45 16.19
C HIS A 29 15.01 7.08 15.54
N ILE A 30 15.85 6.11 15.91
CA ILE A 30 15.73 4.73 15.41
C ILE A 30 14.39 4.13 15.84
N ARG A 31 14.02 4.29 17.10
CA ARG A 31 12.73 3.78 17.60
C ARG A 31 11.55 4.46 16.90
N LEU A 32 11.67 5.75 16.62
CA LEU A 32 10.62 6.48 15.90
C LEU A 32 10.43 5.90 14.49
N ILE A 33 11.52 5.64 13.76
CA ILE A 33 11.45 5.02 12.44
C ILE A 33 10.77 3.67 12.53
N LYS A 34 11.17 2.83 13.47
CA LYS A 34 10.59 1.49 13.64
C LYS A 34 9.11 1.55 13.95
N SER A 35 8.70 2.45 14.84
CA SER A 35 7.29 2.58 15.22
C SER A 35 6.43 3.10 14.07
N THR A 36 6.93 4.04 13.29
CA THR A 36 6.18 4.59 12.16
C THR A 36 6.05 3.58 11.02
N VAL A 37 7.09 2.78 10.77
CA VAL A 37 7.03 1.72 9.75
C VAL A 37 6.00 0.66 10.17
N LYS A 38 6.04 0.23 11.42
CA LYS A 38 5.08 -0.76 11.91
C LYS A 38 3.65 -0.24 11.95
N ALA A 39 3.47 1.04 12.24
CA ALA A 39 2.13 1.65 12.23
C ALA A 39 1.59 1.82 10.80
N THR A 40 2.48 2.13 9.85
CA THR A 40 2.09 2.34 8.45
C THR A 40 1.76 1.02 7.76
N PHE A 41 2.50 -0.06 8.07
CA PHE A 41 2.31 -1.38 7.45
C PHE A 41 2.15 -2.47 8.52
N PRO A 42 1.07 -2.42 9.31
CA PRO A 42 0.96 -3.29 10.49
C PRO A 42 0.85 -4.79 10.19
N SER A 43 0.37 -5.14 9.01
CA SER A 43 0.12 -6.54 8.63
C SER A 43 1.08 -7.05 7.55
N LEU A 44 2.14 -6.32 7.28
CA LEU A 44 3.08 -6.68 6.21
C LEU A 44 4.11 -7.67 6.73
N SER A 45 3.81 -8.97 6.62
CA SER A 45 4.64 -10.04 7.15
C SER A 45 5.45 -10.78 6.08
N GLY A 46 5.39 -10.32 4.84
CA GLY A 46 6.14 -10.92 3.73
C GLY A 46 6.63 -9.86 2.77
N ALA A 47 7.36 -10.27 1.75
CA ALA A 47 7.89 -9.36 0.76
C ALA A 47 6.79 -8.83 -0.16
N VAL A 48 6.81 -7.53 -0.42
CA VAL A 48 6.01 -6.94 -1.50
C VAL A 48 6.86 -7.00 -2.76
N THR A 49 6.49 -7.87 -3.70
CA THR A 49 7.27 -8.09 -4.91
C THR A 49 6.86 -7.20 -6.07
N SER A 50 5.76 -6.46 -5.92
CA SER A 50 5.32 -5.52 -6.94
C SER A 50 6.28 -4.33 -7.03
N THR A 51 6.54 -3.88 -8.25
CA THR A 51 7.31 -2.65 -8.45
C THR A 51 6.49 -1.43 -8.04
N HIS A 52 7.16 -0.30 -7.85
CA HIS A 52 6.44 0.96 -7.57
C HIS A 52 5.52 1.34 -8.73
N THR A 53 5.90 1.05 -9.97
CA THR A 53 5.06 1.32 -11.13
C THR A 53 3.77 0.51 -11.06
N GLU A 54 3.87 -0.77 -10.70
CA GLU A 54 2.70 -1.65 -10.56
C GLU A 54 1.79 -1.22 -9.40
N LEU A 55 2.36 -0.83 -8.27
CA LEU A 55 1.59 -0.32 -7.14
C LEU A 55 0.88 0.99 -7.48
N ASN A 56 1.55 1.85 -8.25
CA ASN A 56 1.00 3.15 -8.62
C ASN A 56 -0.16 3.06 -9.61
N LEU A 57 -0.38 1.89 -10.24
CA LEU A 57 -1.55 1.69 -11.08
C LEU A 57 -2.85 1.84 -10.28
N LEU A 58 -2.82 1.64 -8.98
CA LEU A 58 -3.98 1.80 -8.11
C LEU A 58 -4.23 3.25 -7.70
N ASP A 59 -3.27 4.14 -7.99
CA ASP A 59 -3.41 5.55 -7.67
C ASP A 59 -4.58 6.14 -8.47
N GLY A 60 -5.51 6.76 -7.77
CA GLY A 60 -6.72 7.32 -8.40
C GLY A 60 -7.87 6.33 -8.58
N VAL A 61 -7.68 5.06 -8.28
CA VAL A 61 -8.76 4.07 -8.34
C VAL A 61 -9.71 4.33 -7.17
N THR A 62 -10.99 4.53 -7.50
CA THR A 62 -12.02 4.77 -6.48
C THR A 62 -12.89 3.56 -6.22
N ALA A 63 -12.73 2.48 -7.01
CA ALA A 63 -13.48 1.24 -6.80
C ALA A 63 -13.09 0.57 -5.49
N ASN A 64 -14.07 0.13 -4.72
CA ASN A 64 -13.83 -0.59 -3.48
C ASN A 64 -13.61 -2.09 -3.75
N THR A 65 -13.34 -2.86 -2.70
CA THR A 65 -13.07 -4.30 -2.80
C THR A 65 -14.23 -5.05 -3.46
N THR A 66 -15.47 -4.73 -3.08
CA THR A 66 -16.66 -5.38 -3.64
C THR A 66 -16.76 -5.10 -5.14
N GLU A 67 -16.54 -3.85 -5.53
CA GLU A 67 -16.61 -3.44 -6.93
C GLU A 67 -15.51 -4.06 -7.78
N LEU A 68 -14.28 -4.13 -7.25
CA LEU A 68 -13.18 -4.79 -7.93
C LEU A 68 -13.45 -6.28 -8.12
N ASN A 69 -14.10 -6.91 -7.13
CA ASN A 69 -14.40 -8.34 -7.19
C ASN A 69 -15.49 -8.69 -8.20
N TYR A 70 -16.16 -7.70 -8.78
CA TYR A 70 -17.07 -7.96 -9.90
C TYR A 70 -16.35 -8.50 -11.14
N VAL A 71 -15.05 -8.22 -11.29
CA VAL A 71 -14.27 -8.75 -12.42
C VAL A 71 -13.60 -10.10 -12.10
N ASP A 72 -13.76 -10.60 -10.89
CA ASP A 72 -13.24 -11.91 -10.46
C ASP A 72 -14.22 -13.00 -10.89
N ILE A 73 -14.14 -13.36 -12.16
CA ILE A 73 -15.05 -14.34 -12.78
C ILE A 73 -14.34 -15.69 -12.91
N THR A 74 -15.11 -16.78 -12.86
CA THR A 74 -14.58 -18.14 -12.93
C THR A 74 -14.26 -18.56 -14.36
N THR A 75 -15.19 -18.29 -15.27
CA THR A 75 -15.07 -18.73 -16.67
C THR A 75 -15.39 -17.56 -17.61
N LEU A 76 -14.44 -17.21 -18.46
CA LEU A 76 -14.67 -16.17 -19.47
C LEU A 76 -15.80 -16.60 -20.42
N GLY A 77 -16.62 -15.64 -20.82
CA GLY A 77 -17.70 -15.88 -21.75
C GLY A 77 -18.95 -16.48 -21.12
N THR A 78 -18.97 -16.63 -19.80
CA THR A 78 -20.13 -17.15 -19.06
C THR A 78 -20.64 -16.09 -18.11
N ALA A 79 -21.94 -15.82 -18.13
CA ALA A 79 -22.56 -14.89 -17.19
C ALA A 79 -22.60 -15.50 -15.79
N GLU A 80 -22.12 -14.77 -14.81
CA GLU A 80 -22.14 -15.20 -13.41
C GLU A 80 -22.86 -14.17 -12.56
N ALA A 81 -23.56 -14.63 -11.53
CA ALA A 81 -24.30 -13.73 -10.64
C ALA A 81 -23.37 -12.77 -9.93
N SER A 82 -23.74 -11.49 -9.91
CA SER A 82 -22.99 -10.42 -9.26
C SER A 82 -21.57 -10.21 -9.82
N LYS A 83 -21.37 -10.56 -11.08
CA LYS A 83 -20.07 -10.41 -11.75
C LYS A 83 -20.23 -9.58 -13.03
N ALA A 84 -19.12 -8.98 -13.46
CA ALA A 84 -19.06 -8.30 -14.74
C ALA A 84 -19.21 -9.31 -15.88
N LEU A 85 -19.79 -8.86 -16.99
CA LEU A 85 -19.87 -9.68 -18.19
C LEU A 85 -18.55 -9.53 -18.95
N VAL A 86 -17.79 -10.63 -19.04
CA VAL A 86 -16.51 -10.63 -19.75
C VAL A 86 -16.58 -11.73 -20.80
N VAL A 87 -16.36 -11.33 -22.04
CA VAL A 87 -16.43 -12.25 -23.18
C VAL A 87 -15.22 -13.16 -23.23
N ASP A 88 -15.37 -14.30 -23.93
CA ASP A 88 -14.27 -15.24 -24.18
C ASP A 88 -13.38 -14.77 -25.33
N ALA A 89 -12.44 -15.62 -25.75
CA ALA A 89 -11.51 -15.30 -26.84
C ALA A 89 -12.22 -15.09 -28.19
N ASN A 90 -13.40 -15.65 -28.35
CA ASN A 90 -14.22 -15.50 -29.56
C ASN A 90 -15.17 -14.29 -29.48
N LYS A 91 -15.12 -13.52 -28.39
CA LYS A 91 -16.00 -12.38 -28.10
C LYS A 91 -17.43 -12.81 -27.82
N ASP A 92 -17.60 -14.02 -27.30
CA ASP A 92 -18.92 -14.59 -26.97
C ASP A 92 -19.17 -14.57 -25.47
N ILE A 93 -20.47 -14.53 -25.13
CA ILE A 93 -21.00 -14.68 -23.78
C ILE A 93 -22.19 -15.65 -23.84
N THR A 94 -22.24 -16.57 -22.87
CA THR A 94 -23.35 -17.52 -22.78
C THR A 94 -24.19 -17.35 -21.53
#